data_b928137b3644f083f4393f715674026d
#
_entry.id   b928137b3644f083f4393f715674026d
#
_cell.length_a   1.000
_cell.length_b   1.000
_cell.length_c   1.000
_cell.angle_alpha   90.00
_cell.angle_beta   90.00
_cell.angle_gamma   90.00
#
_symmetry.space_group_name_H-M   'P 1'
#
loop_
_entity.id
_entity.type
_entity.pdbx_description
1 polymer ?
#
loop_
_entity_poly.entity_id
_entity_poly.type
_entity_poly.pdbx_seq_one_letter_code
_entity_poly.pdbx_strand_id
1 'polypeptide(L)'
;MARHNFSVSLPDWMSVVLRKAKRVILPPLQQVSTIDLSGSRDIEWSYIASRLPMGCGRVFDFGCGFGNMSIHAVQKGYKAMALDLEPGPFPWTHPNVEIVRGDLLRLNLPDLAFDFILNCSTVEHVGLSGRYGVVVDETDGDLAAMLRLRKMLKPEGRMLITIPCGQDAAIVPWHRVYGEKRLPKLLSGYLVEDRAYWVKHSDNVWYPADRETAFSFVPTSHPTNGQLCCYALACFVLRKDIT
;
A
#
# COMPACT_ATOMS: atom_id res chain seq x y z
N MET A 1 -9.67 -45.89 38.30
CA MET A 1 -8.70 -44.82 38.60
C MET A 1 -9.43 -43.46 38.48
N ALA A 2 -9.79 -42.87 39.61
CA ALA A 2 -10.50 -41.60 39.66
C ALA A 2 -9.52 -40.43 39.58
N ARG A 3 -9.74 -39.55 38.62
CA ARG A 3 -8.97 -38.27 38.51
C ARG A 3 -9.60 -37.28 39.48
N HIS A 4 -8.90 -36.93 40.55
CA HIS A 4 -9.26 -35.80 41.39
C HIS A 4 -8.91 -34.50 40.71
N ASN A 5 -9.91 -33.70 40.28
CA ASN A 5 -9.76 -32.33 39.92
C ASN A 5 -9.64 -31.49 41.20
N PHE A 6 -8.45 -31.00 41.51
CA PHE A 6 -8.27 -29.95 42.50
C PHE A 6 -8.63 -28.60 41.88
N SER A 7 -9.80 -28.07 42.17
CA SER A 7 -10.12 -26.67 41.89
C SER A 7 -9.70 -25.85 43.12
N VAL A 8 -8.63 -25.08 42.97
CA VAL A 8 -8.24 -24.08 43.97
C VAL A 8 -9.07 -22.83 43.72
N SER A 9 -10.08 -22.59 44.56
CA SER A 9 -10.82 -21.33 44.56
C SER A 9 -10.00 -20.27 45.26
N LEU A 10 -9.67 -19.20 44.53
CA LEU A 10 -9.03 -18.01 45.10
C LEU A 10 -9.99 -17.30 46.07
N PRO A 11 -9.52 -16.81 47.24
CA PRO A 11 -10.35 -16.02 48.16
C PRO A 11 -10.97 -14.82 47.46
N ASP A 12 -12.21 -14.48 47.78
CA ASP A 12 -12.98 -13.40 47.15
C ASP A 12 -12.28 -12.04 47.11
N TRP A 13 -11.53 -11.69 48.14
CA TRP A 13 -10.76 -10.45 48.17
C TRP A 13 -9.64 -10.42 47.11
N MET A 14 -9.01 -11.55 46.79
CA MET A 14 -8.00 -11.66 45.74
C MET A 14 -8.64 -11.48 44.35
N SER A 15 -9.82 -11.98 44.12
CA SER A 15 -10.55 -11.79 42.88
C SER A 15 -10.97 -10.34 42.64
N VAL A 16 -11.23 -9.57 43.72
CA VAL A 16 -11.54 -8.15 43.69
C VAL A 16 -10.27 -7.31 43.42
N VAL A 17 -9.15 -7.67 44.04
CA VAL A 17 -7.85 -7.01 43.82
C VAL A 17 -7.35 -7.24 42.39
N LEU A 18 -7.45 -8.47 41.88
CA LEU A 18 -7.10 -8.79 40.48
C LEU A 18 -8.00 -8.09 39.46
N ARG A 19 -9.31 -7.93 39.76
CA ARG A 19 -10.22 -7.13 38.91
C ARG A 19 -9.91 -5.63 38.94
N LYS A 20 -9.53 -5.07 40.09
CA LYS A 20 -9.08 -3.68 40.20
C LYS A 20 -7.72 -3.46 39.55
N ALA A 21 -6.76 -4.38 39.73
CA ALA A 21 -5.47 -4.31 39.07
C ALA A 21 -5.57 -4.41 37.54
N LYS A 22 -6.43 -5.27 37.00
CA LYS A 22 -6.72 -5.31 35.55
C LYS A 22 -7.30 -4.00 35.00
N ARG A 23 -8.05 -3.26 35.84
CA ARG A 23 -8.62 -1.96 35.42
C ARG A 23 -7.63 -0.82 35.43
N VAL A 24 -6.51 -0.94 36.15
CA VAL A 24 -5.49 0.12 36.29
C VAL A 24 -4.31 -0.07 35.35
N ILE A 25 -4.06 -1.30 34.83
CA ILE A 25 -2.81 -1.64 34.13
C ILE A 25 -2.98 -1.80 32.61
N LEU A 26 -4.21 -1.96 32.13
CA LEU A 26 -4.44 -1.98 30.69
C LEU A 26 -5.03 -0.65 30.26
N PRO A 27 -4.29 0.16 29.48
CA PRO A 27 -4.95 1.24 28.73
C PRO A 27 -6.13 0.62 27.96
N PRO A 28 -7.22 1.37 27.73
CA PRO A 28 -8.29 0.85 26.88
C PRO A 28 -7.62 0.32 25.62
N LEU A 29 -7.87 -0.95 25.30
CA LEU A 29 -7.47 -1.52 24.03
C LEU A 29 -7.93 -0.49 22.98
N GLN A 30 -6.98 0.27 22.42
CA GLN A 30 -7.28 1.02 21.22
C GLN A 30 -7.99 0.03 20.33
N GLN A 31 -9.22 0.37 19.92
CA GLN A 31 -9.88 -0.42 18.90
C GLN A 31 -8.90 -0.47 17.73
N VAL A 32 -8.19 -1.59 17.62
CA VAL A 32 -7.41 -1.88 16.43
C VAL A 32 -8.46 -1.91 15.34
N SER A 33 -8.47 -0.87 14.52
CA SER A 33 -9.33 -0.88 13.34
C SER A 33 -8.99 -2.14 12.59
N THR A 34 -9.97 -2.98 12.36
CA THR A 34 -9.79 -4.18 11.53
C THR A 34 -9.21 -3.72 10.21
N ILE A 35 -8.14 -4.38 9.75
CA ILE A 35 -7.58 -4.10 8.44
C ILE A 35 -8.70 -4.31 7.43
N ASP A 36 -9.05 -3.25 6.70
CA ASP A 36 -10.01 -3.34 5.62
C ASP A 36 -9.33 -4.03 4.44
N LEU A 37 -9.65 -5.30 4.25
CA LEU A 37 -9.22 -6.11 3.10
C LEU A 37 -10.23 -6.03 1.94
N SER A 38 -11.29 -5.24 2.10
CA SER A 38 -12.25 -5.01 1.03
C SER A 38 -11.64 -4.20 -0.11
N GLY A 39 -12.33 -4.18 -1.23
CA GLY A 39 -11.89 -3.43 -2.38
C GLY A 39 -10.78 -4.14 -3.15
N SER A 40 -9.70 -3.44 -3.44
CA SER A 40 -8.59 -3.90 -4.27
C SER A 40 -7.43 -4.54 -3.49
N ARG A 41 -7.43 -4.44 -2.17
CA ARG A 41 -6.27 -4.79 -1.31
C ARG A 41 -5.87 -6.26 -1.39
N ASP A 42 -6.83 -7.17 -1.53
CA ASP A 42 -6.57 -8.60 -1.70
C ASP A 42 -5.74 -8.89 -2.96
N ILE A 43 -6.05 -8.22 -4.08
CA ILE A 43 -5.32 -8.36 -5.33
C ILE A 43 -3.96 -7.66 -5.26
N GLU A 44 -3.95 -6.41 -4.83
CA GLU A 44 -2.75 -5.57 -4.81
C GLU A 44 -1.66 -6.15 -3.91
N TRP A 45 -2.03 -6.52 -2.68
CA TRP A 45 -1.07 -7.08 -1.73
C TRP A 45 -0.59 -8.46 -2.17
N SER A 46 -1.47 -9.31 -2.69
CA SER A 46 -1.10 -10.64 -3.20
C SER A 46 -0.17 -10.54 -4.40
N TYR A 47 -0.40 -9.59 -5.31
CA TYR A 47 0.46 -9.36 -6.46
C TYR A 47 1.86 -8.94 -6.01
N ILE A 48 1.98 -7.90 -5.18
CA ILE A 48 3.27 -7.42 -4.68
C ILE A 48 3.97 -8.52 -3.86
N ALA A 49 3.26 -9.16 -2.94
CA ALA A 49 3.80 -10.20 -2.09
C ALA A 49 4.39 -11.37 -2.87
N SER A 50 3.72 -11.79 -3.96
CA SER A 50 4.18 -12.91 -4.79
C SER A 50 5.36 -12.56 -5.69
N ARG A 51 5.58 -11.27 -6.04
CA ARG A 51 6.67 -10.81 -6.92
C ARG A 51 7.88 -10.29 -6.16
N LEU A 52 7.75 -9.98 -4.87
CA LEU A 52 8.92 -9.66 -4.04
C LEU A 52 9.63 -10.96 -3.66
N PRO A 53 10.84 -11.25 -4.17
CA PRO A 53 11.55 -12.49 -3.86
C PRO A 53 12.05 -12.49 -2.41
N MET A 54 12.43 -13.66 -1.91
CA MET A 54 13.30 -13.72 -0.72
C MET A 54 14.67 -13.13 -1.08
N GLY A 55 15.25 -12.34 -0.19
CA GLY A 55 16.52 -11.71 -0.49
C GLY A 55 17.07 -10.88 0.67
N CYS A 56 17.98 -9.99 0.31
CA CYS A 56 18.54 -8.99 1.22
C CYS A 56 18.64 -7.66 0.47
N GLY A 57 18.99 -6.60 1.19
CA GLY A 57 19.08 -5.27 0.62
C GLY A 57 18.05 -4.31 1.18
N ARG A 58 17.63 -3.32 0.38
CA ARG A 58 16.74 -2.26 0.85
C ARG A 58 15.49 -2.17 -0.02
N VAL A 59 14.35 -2.05 0.64
CA VAL A 59 13.04 -1.80 0.03
C VAL A 59 12.55 -0.41 0.44
N PHE A 60 11.96 0.31 -0.48
CA PHE A 60 11.24 1.54 -0.21
C PHE A 60 9.75 1.30 -0.39
N ASP A 61 8.97 1.51 0.66
CA ASP A 61 7.50 1.35 0.66
C ASP A 61 6.88 2.75 0.58
N PHE A 62 6.42 3.10 -0.61
CA PHE A 62 5.86 4.42 -0.93
C PHE A 62 4.35 4.46 -0.72
N GLY A 63 3.91 5.33 0.19
CA GLY A 63 2.52 5.37 0.64
C GLY A 63 2.20 4.18 1.53
N CYS A 64 3.05 3.97 2.54
CA CYS A 64 3.05 2.75 3.35
C CYS A 64 1.78 2.55 4.20
N GLY A 65 1.00 3.60 4.44
CA GLY A 65 -0.19 3.58 5.28
C GLY A 65 0.10 2.97 6.66
N PHE A 66 -0.40 1.77 6.92
CA PHE A 66 -0.18 1.02 8.17
C PHE A 66 1.02 0.07 8.12
N GLY A 67 1.84 0.12 7.07
CA GLY A 67 3.09 -0.63 6.93
C GLY A 67 2.97 -2.11 6.61
N ASN A 68 1.84 -2.56 6.08
CA ASN A 68 1.62 -3.97 5.76
C ASN A 68 2.64 -4.51 4.74
N MET A 69 2.99 -3.70 3.73
CA MET A 69 3.99 -4.11 2.74
C MET A 69 5.41 -4.00 3.29
N SER A 70 5.67 -3.04 4.18
CA SER A 70 6.96 -2.91 4.87
C SER A 70 7.29 -4.13 5.71
N ILE A 71 6.34 -4.62 6.54
CA ILE A 71 6.58 -5.84 7.34
C ILE A 71 6.74 -7.06 6.46
N HIS A 72 5.98 -7.14 5.35
CA HIS A 72 6.14 -8.22 4.39
C HIS A 72 7.55 -8.21 3.76
N ALA A 73 8.06 -7.03 3.38
CA ALA A 73 9.43 -6.89 2.87
C ALA A 73 10.47 -7.37 3.88
N VAL A 74 10.30 -7.03 5.15
CA VAL A 74 11.20 -7.49 6.21
C VAL A 74 11.12 -9.00 6.42
N GLN A 75 9.94 -9.60 6.36
CA GLN A 75 9.78 -11.06 6.41
C GLN A 75 10.47 -11.76 5.24
N LYS A 76 10.63 -11.07 4.11
CA LYS A 76 11.41 -11.54 2.95
C LYS A 76 12.93 -11.33 3.09
N GLY A 77 13.40 -10.67 4.17
CA GLY A 77 14.82 -10.47 4.47
C GLY A 77 15.40 -9.09 4.17
N TYR A 78 14.56 -8.14 3.75
CA TYR A 78 14.99 -6.77 3.41
C TYR A 78 14.98 -5.84 4.62
N LYS A 79 15.69 -4.71 4.48
CA LYS A 79 15.49 -3.51 5.31
C LYS A 79 14.51 -2.61 4.58
N ALA A 80 13.45 -2.19 5.25
CA ALA A 80 12.41 -1.36 4.68
C ALA A 80 12.51 0.08 5.17
N MET A 81 12.38 1.05 4.24
CA MET A 81 12.06 2.44 4.54
C MET A 81 10.61 2.69 4.10
N ALA A 82 9.76 3.01 5.04
CA ALA A 82 8.33 3.21 4.86
C ALA A 82 8.02 4.71 4.85
N LEU A 83 7.55 5.25 3.74
CA LEU A 83 7.20 6.67 3.60
C LEU A 83 5.70 6.85 3.44
N ASP A 84 5.14 7.78 4.19
CA ASP A 84 3.78 8.30 3.97
C ASP A 84 3.71 9.77 4.38
N LEU A 85 2.74 10.52 3.83
CA LEU A 85 2.42 11.88 4.30
C LEU A 85 1.93 11.84 5.74
N GLU A 86 1.10 10.86 6.05
CA GLU A 86 0.53 10.62 7.37
C GLU A 86 0.55 9.12 7.68
N PRO A 87 1.72 8.55 8.07
CA PRO A 87 1.79 7.15 8.43
C PRO A 87 0.75 6.82 9.50
N GLY A 88 -0.03 5.78 9.27
CA GLY A 88 -0.96 5.28 10.28
C GLY A 88 -0.21 4.77 11.52
N PRO A 89 -0.92 4.54 12.64
CA PRO A 89 -0.30 3.91 13.79
C PRO A 89 0.10 2.49 13.42
N PHE A 90 1.42 2.22 13.40
CA PHE A 90 1.93 0.88 13.19
C PHE A 90 1.63 0.04 14.44
N PRO A 91 0.90 -1.07 14.32
CA PRO A 91 0.59 -1.94 15.45
C PRO A 91 1.80 -2.76 15.92
N TRP A 92 2.95 -2.59 15.25
CA TRP A 92 4.18 -3.35 15.47
C TRP A 92 5.40 -2.43 15.29
N THR A 93 6.52 -2.85 15.85
CA THR A 93 7.86 -2.26 15.64
C THR A 93 8.82 -3.33 15.17
N HIS A 94 9.75 -2.99 14.29
CA HIS A 94 10.76 -3.91 13.81
C HIS A 94 12.09 -3.17 13.55
N PRO A 95 13.24 -3.68 13.98
CA PRO A 95 14.53 -2.98 13.85
C PRO A 95 14.96 -2.74 12.39
N ASN A 96 14.41 -3.48 11.44
CA ASN A 96 14.69 -3.33 10.02
C ASN A 96 13.63 -2.48 9.29
N VAL A 97 12.74 -1.76 10.00
CA VAL A 97 11.78 -0.82 9.40
C VAL A 97 12.05 0.57 9.94
N GLU A 98 12.35 1.48 9.02
CA GLU A 98 12.45 2.91 9.26
C GLU A 98 11.18 3.58 8.75
N ILE A 99 10.45 4.29 9.63
CA ILE A 99 9.23 5.00 9.25
C ILE A 99 9.58 6.47 9.06
N VAL A 100 9.27 7.00 7.87
CA VAL A 100 9.50 8.39 7.49
C VAL A 100 8.16 9.05 7.21
N ARG A 101 7.89 10.18 7.86
CA ARG A 101 6.73 11.01 7.56
C ARG A 101 7.13 12.16 6.65
N GLY A 102 6.45 12.33 5.53
CA GLY A 102 6.66 13.47 4.64
C GLY A 102 6.30 13.24 3.19
N ASP A 103 6.54 14.25 2.38
CA ASP A 103 6.26 14.27 0.96
C ASP A 103 7.49 13.79 0.18
N LEU A 104 7.30 12.77 -0.67
CA LEU A 104 8.34 12.23 -1.56
C LEU A 104 9.04 13.30 -2.41
N LEU A 105 8.28 14.29 -2.89
CA LEU A 105 8.79 15.34 -3.78
C LEU A 105 9.57 16.43 -3.05
N ARG A 106 9.43 16.51 -1.72
CA ARG A 106 10.05 17.55 -0.87
C ARG A 106 11.19 17.02 0.00
N LEU A 107 11.20 15.72 0.29
CA LEU A 107 12.23 15.12 1.13
C LEU A 107 13.51 14.86 0.34
N ASN A 108 14.64 15.10 1.00
CA ASN A 108 15.96 14.73 0.48
C ASN A 108 16.24 13.24 0.77
N LEU A 109 15.71 12.36 -0.07
CA LEU A 109 15.89 10.92 0.02
C LEU A 109 17.07 10.48 -0.87
N PRO A 110 17.79 9.39 -0.54
CA PRO A 110 18.96 8.97 -1.28
C PRO A 110 18.62 8.43 -2.68
N ASP A 111 19.45 8.76 -3.65
CA ASP A 111 19.42 8.14 -4.98
C ASP A 111 20.15 6.80 -4.96
N LEU A 112 19.82 5.91 -5.90
CA LEU A 112 20.48 4.61 -6.13
C LEU A 112 20.59 3.75 -4.84
N ALA A 113 19.60 3.86 -3.96
CA ALA A 113 19.67 3.27 -2.62
C ALA A 113 18.84 2.00 -2.45
N PHE A 114 17.83 1.77 -3.29
CA PHE A 114 16.85 0.71 -3.09
C PHE A 114 16.92 -0.34 -4.19
N ASP A 115 16.83 -1.59 -3.78
CA ASP A 115 16.76 -2.76 -4.65
C ASP A 115 15.34 -2.93 -5.20
N PHE A 116 14.34 -2.64 -4.33
CA PHE A 116 12.93 -2.64 -4.69
C PHE A 116 12.23 -1.39 -4.18
N ILE A 117 11.21 -0.96 -4.94
CA ILE A 117 10.21 0.01 -4.51
C ILE A 117 8.84 -0.66 -4.58
N LEU A 118 8.05 -0.52 -3.51
CA LEU A 118 6.66 -0.93 -3.45
C LEU A 118 5.79 0.32 -3.58
N ASN A 119 4.90 0.31 -4.54
CA ASN A 119 3.97 1.42 -4.83
C ASN A 119 2.55 0.82 -4.97
N CYS A 120 1.93 0.59 -3.82
CA CYS A 120 0.64 -0.07 -3.74
C CYS A 120 -0.48 0.97 -3.74
N SER A 121 -1.06 1.27 -4.88
CA SER A 121 -2.15 2.26 -5.04
C SER A 121 -1.83 3.58 -4.31
N THR A 122 -0.71 4.21 -4.70
CA THR A 122 -0.25 5.44 -4.04
C THR A 122 -0.01 6.57 -5.05
N VAL A 123 0.70 6.28 -6.14
CA VAL A 123 1.12 7.31 -7.11
C VAL A 123 -0.06 8.05 -7.74
N GLU A 124 -1.21 7.42 -7.87
CA GLU A 124 -2.43 7.99 -8.41
C GLU A 124 -2.99 9.14 -7.58
N HIS A 125 -2.58 9.27 -6.32
CA HIS A 125 -3.00 10.35 -5.42
C HIS A 125 -2.07 11.55 -5.44
N VAL A 126 -0.83 11.40 -5.92
CA VAL A 126 0.20 12.45 -5.83
C VAL A 126 -0.18 13.68 -6.64
N GLY A 127 -0.22 14.85 -5.98
CA GLY A 127 -0.58 16.11 -6.61
C GLY A 127 -2.09 16.30 -6.83
N LEU A 128 -2.97 15.52 -6.15
CA LEU A 128 -4.40 15.81 -6.09
C LEU A 128 -4.72 16.50 -4.77
N SER A 129 -5.34 17.69 -4.85
CA SER A 129 -5.76 18.45 -3.69
C SER A 129 -7.02 17.89 -3.03
N GLY A 130 -7.26 18.29 -1.75
CA GLY A 130 -8.47 17.94 -1.02
C GLY A 130 -8.38 16.63 -0.23
N ARG A 131 -7.24 15.94 -0.28
CA ARG A 131 -6.97 14.73 0.50
C ARG A 131 -5.51 14.70 0.98
N TYR A 132 -5.23 14.01 2.07
CA TYR A 132 -3.88 13.83 2.65
C TYR A 132 -3.12 15.14 2.93
N GLY A 133 -3.84 16.22 3.25
CA GLY A 133 -3.23 17.53 3.53
C GLY A 133 -2.70 18.27 2.29
N VAL A 134 -2.93 17.75 1.09
CA VAL A 134 -2.56 18.42 -0.17
C VAL A 134 -3.57 19.54 -0.45
N VAL A 135 -3.09 20.77 -0.61
CA VAL A 135 -3.93 21.97 -0.78
C VAL A 135 -3.90 22.56 -2.20
N VAL A 136 -2.93 22.16 -3.02
CA VAL A 136 -2.74 22.65 -4.40
C VAL A 136 -2.64 21.47 -5.35
N ASP A 137 -3.38 21.55 -6.45
CA ASP A 137 -3.29 20.54 -7.51
C ASP A 137 -1.99 20.68 -8.31
N GLU A 138 -1.29 19.56 -8.46
CA GLU A 138 -0.15 19.40 -9.35
C GLU A 138 -0.51 18.39 -10.44
N THR A 139 -0.82 18.88 -11.63
CA THR A 139 -1.32 18.07 -12.75
C THR A 139 -0.45 16.85 -13.04
N ASP A 140 0.88 17.00 -12.96
CA ASP A 140 1.87 15.96 -13.22
C ASP A 140 2.62 15.49 -11.96
N GLY A 141 2.02 15.65 -10.78
CA GLY A 141 2.61 15.21 -9.52
C GLY A 141 2.93 13.71 -9.50
N ASP A 142 2.07 12.88 -10.09
CA ASP A 142 2.32 11.44 -10.25
C ASP A 142 3.52 11.14 -11.19
N LEU A 143 3.68 11.89 -12.28
CA LEU A 143 4.83 11.72 -13.17
C LEU A 143 6.13 12.18 -12.48
N ALA A 144 6.09 13.28 -11.74
CA ALA A 144 7.21 13.74 -10.92
C ALA A 144 7.59 12.72 -9.85
N ALA A 145 6.60 12.11 -9.18
CA ALA A 145 6.82 11.04 -8.22
C ALA A 145 7.50 9.82 -8.86
N MET A 146 7.02 9.36 -10.02
CA MET A 146 7.64 8.23 -10.72
C MET A 146 9.08 8.52 -11.14
N LEU A 147 9.36 9.74 -11.61
CA LEU A 147 10.74 10.17 -11.93
C LEU A 147 11.62 10.15 -10.67
N ARG A 148 11.10 10.62 -9.53
CA ARG A 148 11.82 10.61 -8.25
C ARG A 148 12.11 9.19 -7.79
N LEU A 149 11.11 8.31 -7.80
CA LEU A 149 11.24 6.89 -7.46
C LEU A 149 12.27 6.19 -8.36
N ARG A 150 12.28 6.49 -9.66
CA ARG A 150 13.29 5.96 -10.59
C ARG A 150 14.73 6.32 -10.20
N LYS A 151 14.97 7.56 -9.75
CA LYS A 151 16.29 7.98 -9.27
C LYS A 151 16.71 7.22 -8.02
N MET A 152 15.79 6.90 -7.14
CA MET A 152 16.05 6.17 -5.89
C MET A 152 16.37 4.69 -6.10
N LEU A 153 15.89 4.07 -7.19
CA LEU A 153 16.23 2.71 -7.56
C LEU A 153 17.69 2.58 -7.96
N LYS A 154 18.35 1.52 -7.49
CA LYS A 154 19.64 1.06 -7.99
C LYS A 154 19.57 0.71 -9.48
N PRO A 155 20.71 0.62 -10.19
CA PRO A 155 20.73 -0.07 -11.46
C PRO A 155 20.12 -1.46 -11.31
N GLU A 156 19.33 -1.92 -12.30
CA GLU A 156 18.58 -3.19 -12.25
C GLU A 156 17.54 -3.29 -11.10
N GLY A 157 17.35 -2.24 -10.30
CA GLY A 157 16.32 -2.19 -9.27
C GLY A 157 14.91 -2.25 -9.85
N ARG A 158 13.97 -2.79 -9.11
CA ARG A 158 12.59 -3.02 -9.55
C ARG A 158 11.57 -2.27 -8.73
N MET A 159 10.51 -1.86 -9.39
CA MET A 159 9.31 -1.35 -8.71
C MET A 159 8.16 -2.33 -8.91
N LEU A 160 7.51 -2.68 -7.82
CA LEU A 160 6.25 -3.40 -7.81
C LEU A 160 5.14 -2.38 -7.62
N ILE A 161 4.32 -2.18 -8.63
CA ILE A 161 3.31 -1.11 -8.64
C ILE A 161 1.93 -1.66 -8.98
N THR A 162 0.94 -1.16 -8.27
CA THR A 162 -0.49 -1.38 -8.56
C THR A 162 -1.19 -0.03 -8.69
N ILE A 163 -2.05 0.12 -9.69
CA ILE A 163 -2.73 1.38 -10.00
C ILE A 163 -4.13 1.12 -10.57
N PRO A 164 -5.08 2.05 -10.38
CA PRO A 164 -6.34 2.05 -11.12
C PRO A 164 -6.10 2.22 -12.61
N CYS A 165 -6.75 1.39 -13.44
CA CYS A 165 -6.69 1.53 -14.89
C CYS A 165 -8.09 1.58 -15.52
N GLY A 166 -8.17 2.08 -16.77
CA GLY A 166 -9.40 2.29 -17.51
C GLY A 166 -9.21 3.40 -18.52
N GLN A 167 -10.26 4.10 -18.89
CA GLN A 167 -10.15 5.35 -19.63
C GLN A 167 -9.50 6.42 -18.75
N ASP A 168 -8.59 7.21 -19.35
CA ASP A 168 -7.86 8.25 -18.59
C ASP A 168 -8.81 9.22 -17.90
N ALA A 169 -8.67 9.36 -16.58
CA ALA A 169 -9.45 10.28 -15.78
C ALA A 169 -8.68 10.77 -14.55
N ALA A 170 -9.06 11.95 -14.04
CA ALA A 170 -8.69 12.42 -12.70
C ALA A 170 -9.98 12.65 -11.91
N ILE A 171 -10.19 11.87 -10.88
CA ILE A 171 -11.37 11.90 -10.00
C ILE A 171 -10.96 12.60 -8.70
N VAL A 172 -10.96 13.92 -8.74
CA VAL A 172 -10.59 14.75 -7.59
C VAL A 172 -11.67 14.66 -6.50
N PRO A 173 -11.31 14.52 -5.24
CA PRO A 173 -9.96 14.48 -4.64
C PRO A 173 -9.38 13.06 -4.52
N TRP A 174 -9.95 12.06 -5.19
CA TRP A 174 -9.72 10.65 -4.91
C TRP A 174 -8.44 10.09 -5.54
N HIS A 175 -8.42 9.96 -6.86
CA HIS A 175 -7.32 9.31 -7.58
C HIS A 175 -7.36 9.58 -9.08
N ARG A 176 -6.25 9.29 -9.75
CA ARG A 176 -6.20 9.17 -11.21
C ARG A 176 -6.51 7.75 -11.64
N VAL A 177 -7.09 7.62 -12.84
CA VAL A 177 -7.24 6.35 -13.56
C VAL A 177 -6.37 6.43 -14.81
N TYR A 178 -5.55 5.41 -15.02
CA TYR A 178 -4.54 5.39 -16.08
C TYR A 178 -5.02 4.61 -17.29
N GLY A 179 -5.10 5.29 -18.42
CA GLY A 179 -5.50 4.75 -19.71
C GLY A 179 -4.40 4.84 -20.75
N GLU A 180 -4.82 4.82 -22.01
CA GLU A 180 -3.92 4.77 -23.16
C GLU A 180 -2.98 5.99 -23.29
N LYS A 181 -3.39 7.15 -22.76
CA LYS A 181 -2.63 8.39 -22.90
C LYS A 181 -1.67 8.62 -21.72
N ARG A 182 -2.11 8.35 -20.48
CA ARG A 182 -1.33 8.68 -19.29
C ARG A 182 -0.42 7.55 -18.84
N LEU A 183 -0.85 6.30 -18.98
CA LEU A 183 -0.04 5.15 -18.57
C LEU A 183 1.34 5.10 -19.24
N PRO A 184 1.49 5.32 -20.57
CA PRO A 184 2.81 5.35 -21.18
C PRO A 184 3.74 6.43 -20.62
N LYS A 185 3.17 7.59 -20.23
CA LYS A 185 3.93 8.67 -19.59
C LYS A 185 4.36 8.28 -18.18
N LEU A 186 3.46 7.65 -17.41
CA LEU A 186 3.73 7.18 -16.05
C LEU A 186 4.88 6.16 -16.03
N LEU A 187 4.91 5.24 -17.01
CA LEU A 187 5.91 4.17 -17.10
C LEU A 187 7.19 4.58 -17.85
N SER A 188 7.31 5.85 -18.24
CA SER A 188 8.48 6.32 -18.97
C SER A 188 9.77 6.15 -18.17
N GLY A 189 10.79 5.55 -18.80
CA GLY A 189 12.10 5.24 -18.20
C GLY A 189 12.08 3.94 -17.37
N TYR A 190 11.06 3.12 -17.55
CA TYR A 190 11.00 1.77 -16.99
C TYR A 190 10.75 0.73 -18.09
N LEU A 191 11.29 -0.45 -17.91
CA LEU A 191 10.98 -1.65 -18.69
C LEU A 191 9.95 -2.48 -17.94
N VAL A 192 8.87 -2.86 -18.60
CA VAL A 192 7.83 -3.72 -18.02
C VAL A 192 8.26 -5.18 -18.12
N GLU A 193 8.56 -5.81 -16.97
CA GLU A 193 8.97 -7.23 -16.89
C GLU A 193 7.80 -8.18 -16.67
N ASP A 194 6.78 -7.74 -15.91
CA ASP A 194 5.55 -8.50 -15.67
C ASP A 194 4.36 -7.55 -15.58
N ARG A 195 3.18 -8.06 -15.94
CA ARG A 195 1.93 -7.31 -15.86
C ARG A 195 0.75 -8.22 -15.65
N ALA A 196 -0.23 -7.73 -14.89
CA ALA A 196 -1.53 -8.35 -14.72
C ALA A 196 -2.62 -7.28 -14.68
N TYR A 197 -3.79 -7.64 -15.17
CA TYR A 197 -4.96 -6.78 -15.14
C TYR A 197 -6.12 -7.50 -14.47
N TRP A 198 -6.94 -6.73 -13.79
CA TRP A 198 -8.09 -7.22 -13.05
C TRP A 198 -9.25 -6.28 -13.24
N VAL A 199 -10.46 -6.83 -13.34
CA VAL A 199 -11.72 -6.07 -13.37
C VAL A 199 -12.63 -6.52 -12.25
N LYS A 200 -13.39 -5.57 -11.71
CA LYS A 200 -14.33 -5.80 -10.63
C LYS A 200 -15.74 -5.83 -11.19
N HIS A 201 -16.48 -6.87 -10.89
CA HIS A 201 -17.89 -7.02 -11.28
C HIS A 201 -18.84 -6.48 -10.20
N SER A 202 -20.14 -6.47 -10.52
CA SER A 202 -21.20 -5.96 -9.64
C SER A 202 -21.34 -6.72 -8.32
N ASP A 203 -20.85 -7.97 -8.26
CA ASP A 203 -20.77 -8.79 -7.07
C ASP A 203 -19.62 -8.41 -6.12
N ASN A 204 -18.88 -7.36 -6.46
CA ASN A 204 -17.69 -6.88 -5.75
C ASN A 204 -16.50 -7.86 -5.76
N VAL A 205 -16.48 -8.81 -6.68
CA VAL A 205 -15.41 -9.79 -6.85
C VAL A 205 -14.48 -9.37 -8.00
N TRP A 206 -13.19 -9.60 -7.81
CA TRP A 206 -12.16 -9.32 -8.81
C TRP A 206 -11.90 -10.53 -9.69
N TYR A 207 -11.86 -10.32 -11.00
CA TYR A 207 -11.55 -11.32 -12.00
C TYR A 207 -10.33 -10.91 -12.81
N PRO A 208 -9.44 -11.87 -13.16
CA PRO A 208 -8.36 -11.58 -14.11
C PRO A 208 -8.95 -11.15 -15.45
N ALA A 209 -8.30 -10.18 -16.07
CA ALA A 209 -8.72 -9.63 -17.36
C ALA A 209 -7.53 -9.44 -18.28
N ASP A 210 -7.79 -9.30 -19.57
CA ASP A 210 -6.81 -8.79 -20.50
C ASP A 210 -6.76 -7.25 -20.45
N ARG A 211 -5.76 -6.69 -21.12
CA ARG A 211 -5.55 -5.24 -21.18
C ARG A 211 -6.74 -4.51 -21.81
N GLU A 212 -7.29 -5.04 -22.88
CA GLU A 212 -8.40 -4.42 -23.63
C GLU A 212 -9.62 -4.29 -22.74
N THR A 213 -10.00 -5.36 -22.07
CA THR A 213 -11.12 -5.37 -21.11
C THR A 213 -10.89 -4.38 -19.97
N ALA A 214 -9.71 -4.39 -19.34
CA ALA A 214 -9.40 -3.50 -18.23
C ALA A 214 -9.41 -2.01 -18.65
N PHE A 215 -8.92 -1.69 -19.86
CA PHE A 215 -8.85 -0.32 -20.36
C PHE A 215 -10.16 0.19 -20.97
N SER A 216 -11.10 -0.70 -21.28
CA SER A 216 -12.45 -0.30 -21.70
C SER A 216 -13.28 0.29 -20.56
N PHE A 217 -12.85 0.09 -19.32
CA PHE A 217 -13.56 0.58 -18.15
C PHE A 217 -13.66 2.11 -18.14
N VAL A 218 -14.90 2.63 -17.96
CA VAL A 218 -15.19 4.06 -17.87
C VAL A 218 -15.31 4.47 -16.42
N PRO A 219 -14.36 5.28 -15.88
CA PRO A 219 -14.43 5.75 -14.51
C PRO A 219 -15.67 6.64 -14.28
N THR A 220 -16.33 6.44 -13.15
CA THR A 220 -17.45 7.31 -12.74
C THR A 220 -16.96 8.40 -11.80
N SER A 221 -17.39 9.64 -12.04
CA SER A 221 -16.95 10.82 -11.27
C SER A 221 -17.49 10.87 -9.83
N HIS A 222 -18.48 10.05 -9.49
CA HIS A 222 -19.08 10.02 -8.16
C HIS A 222 -19.33 8.59 -7.71
N PRO A 223 -18.76 8.18 -6.56
CA PRO A 223 -19.17 6.94 -5.91
C PRO A 223 -20.58 7.16 -5.34
N THR A 224 -21.60 6.70 -6.05
CA THR A 224 -22.95 6.64 -5.52
C THR A 224 -23.11 5.37 -4.70
N ASN A 225 -23.59 5.49 -3.46
CA ASN A 225 -23.95 4.36 -2.59
C ASN A 225 -22.82 3.40 -2.25
N GLY A 226 -21.61 3.90 -1.97
CA GLY A 226 -20.47 3.07 -1.56
C GLY A 226 -19.80 2.31 -2.70
N GLN A 227 -20.18 2.54 -3.94
CA GLN A 227 -19.47 1.99 -5.09
C GLN A 227 -18.12 2.69 -5.27
N LEU A 228 -17.07 1.88 -5.38
CA LEU A 228 -15.72 2.38 -5.62
C LEU A 228 -15.60 2.98 -7.04
N CYS A 229 -14.85 4.07 -7.16
CA CYS A 229 -14.56 4.69 -8.46
C CYS A 229 -13.57 3.87 -9.30
N CYS A 230 -13.00 2.81 -8.75
CA CYS A 230 -12.05 1.93 -9.40
C CYS A 230 -12.63 0.53 -9.57
N TYR A 231 -12.79 0.11 -10.81
CA TYR A 231 -13.28 -1.22 -11.16
C TYR A 231 -12.29 -2.00 -12.04
N ALA A 232 -11.15 -1.42 -12.36
CA ALA A 232 -10.06 -2.09 -13.03
C ALA A 232 -8.72 -1.72 -12.41
N LEU A 233 -7.86 -2.70 -12.26
CA LEU A 233 -6.51 -2.59 -11.73
C LEU A 233 -5.49 -3.06 -12.76
N ALA A 234 -4.39 -2.31 -12.84
CA ALA A 234 -3.18 -2.74 -13.50
C ALA A 234 -2.07 -2.93 -12.48
N CYS A 235 -1.39 -4.04 -12.57
CA CYS A 235 -0.28 -4.41 -11.70
C CYS A 235 0.96 -4.65 -12.56
N PHE A 236 2.10 -4.12 -12.17
CA PHE A 236 3.34 -4.24 -12.94
C PHE A 236 4.54 -4.57 -12.07
N VAL A 237 5.48 -5.34 -12.65
CA VAL A 237 6.87 -5.36 -12.25
C VAL A 237 7.63 -4.50 -13.25
N LEU A 238 8.20 -3.42 -12.77
CA LEU A 238 8.95 -2.46 -13.57
C LEU A 238 10.43 -2.54 -13.20
N ARG A 239 11.31 -2.65 -14.18
CA ARG A 239 12.74 -2.54 -14.00
C ARG A 239 13.19 -1.15 -14.45
N LYS A 240 14.11 -0.54 -13.69
CA LYS A 240 14.72 0.73 -14.08
C LYS A 240 15.41 0.57 -15.45
N ASP A 241 15.02 1.40 -16.41
CA ASP A 241 15.75 1.51 -17.67
C ASP A 241 17.04 2.31 -17.46
N ILE A 242 18.15 1.74 -17.87
CA ILE A 242 19.50 2.32 -17.73
C ILE A 242 20.03 2.94 -19.02
N THR A 243 19.20 2.92 -20.10
CA THR A 243 19.54 3.57 -21.37
C THR A 243 19.31 5.07 -21.35
#